data_9f8ccf05956f11151836edd6adb2bf3b
#
_entry.id   9f8ccf05956f11151836edd6adb2bf3b
#
_cell.length_a   1.000
_cell.length_b   1.000
_cell.length_c   1.000
_cell.angle_alpha   90.00
_cell.angle_beta   90.00
_cell.angle_gamma   90.00
#
_symmetry.space_group_name_H-M   'P 1'
#
loop_
_entity.id
_entity.type
_entity.pdbx_description
1 polymer ?
#
loop_
_entity_poly.entity_id
_entity_poly.type
_entity_poly.pdbx_seq_one_letter_code
_entity_poly.pdbx_strand_id
1 'polypeptide(L)'
;VTFDDDRAVAGAGLALVGTLSERLETLALANELVDLGDRPGHALPGRKVLTLVHAMVAGADCIDDCDVLRSGSTGRVLGHRVMAPSTLGTFLRSFTFGHVRQLDALSEALLAGAWAMGAGPGEDAMTVDIDSTICEVYGYQKQGASYGYTKVLGQHPLVATRADTGEVLHLRHRKGSANAGRGGPRFVRELIGRIRRCGASGQVTLRADSGFHSKHVVAACRDHDVRYSITVNQNKGVVKAIAAIDEATWMGIDYTLGGEASVSECPYGDGLRLVVRRTRFHATQAELFPSWRYHAFLTDRQGSAVDLDTDHRRHAVVELAIRDLKEGAGLSHCPSGDFNANAAWAVLASIAHNMLRWLSSLGLDHRGPIVAKTIRRKFITVPGRLTHRSRRTALHLPTAWPWATEWAACFERLQSLPLRT
;
A
#
# COMPACT_ATOMS: atom_id res chain seq x y z
N VAL A 1 35.15 -13.55 -18.83
CA VAL A 1 34.06 -13.47 -17.83
C VAL A 1 33.34 -14.82 -17.82
N THR A 2 33.20 -15.43 -16.65
CA THR A 2 32.55 -16.72 -16.43
C THR A 2 31.42 -16.59 -15.40
N PHE A 3 30.39 -17.39 -15.51
CA PHE A 3 29.27 -17.49 -14.56
C PHE A 3 29.35 -18.83 -13.85
N ASP A 4 30.38 -19.02 -13.02
CA ASP A 4 30.77 -20.30 -12.38
C ASP A 4 30.77 -20.27 -10.85
N ASP A 5 30.39 -19.13 -10.21
CA ASP A 5 30.31 -19.05 -8.74
C ASP A 5 28.92 -19.46 -8.24
N ASP A 6 28.79 -20.73 -7.85
CA ASP A 6 27.59 -21.31 -7.24
C ASP A 6 27.31 -20.81 -5.82
N ARG A 7 28.27 -20.12 -5.18
CA ARG A 7 28.17 -19.56 -3.83
C ARG A 7 27.75 -18.09 -3.81
N ALA A 8 27.75 -17.44 -4.97
CA ALA A 8 27.32 -16.06 -5.09
C ALA A 8 25.86 -15.88 -4.67
N VAL A 9 25.55 -14.77 -4.01
CA VAL A 9 24.20 -14.38 -3.58
C VAL A 9 23.91 -13.03 -4.21
N ALA A 10 22.91 -12.97 -5.09
CA ALA A 10 22.56 -11.78 -5.84
C ALA A 10 21.97 -10.65 -4.97
N GLY A 11 21.33 -11.01 -3.85
CA GLY A 11 20.78 -10.04 -2.90
C GLY A 11 20.83 -10.61 -1.49
N ALA A 12 21.96 -10.45 -0.82
CA ALA A 12 22.18 -11.02 0.51
C ALA A 12 21.24 -10.44 1.58
N GLY A 13 20.74 -9.22 1.37
CA GLY A 13 19.75 -8.61 2.25
C GLY A 13 18.36 -9.26 2.18
N LEU A 14 18.13 -10.17 1.25
CA LEU A 14 16.96 -11.03 1.28
C LEU A 14 16.91 -11.92 2.54
N ALA A 15 18.04 -12.10 3.24
CA ALA A 15 18.08 -12.73 4.55
C ALA A 15 17.22 -11.96 5.59
N LEU A 16 17.20 -10.62 5.52
CA LEU A 16 16.36 -9.79 6.40
C LEU A 16 14.88 -10.08 6.18
N VAL A 17 14.47 -10.12 4.91
CA VAL A 17 13.06 -10.38 4.54
C VAL A 17 12.68 -11.83 4.79
N GLY A 18 13.59 -12.76 4.54
CA GLY A 18 13.42 -14.18 4.88
C GLY A 18 13.19 -14.38 6.38
N THR A 19 14.01 -13.73 7.23
CA THR A 19 13.84 -13.76 8.70
C THR A 19 12.50 -13.15 9.12
N LEU A 20 12.11 -12.00 8.57
CA LEU A 20 10.80 -11.39 8.86
C LEU A 20 9.65 -12.31 8.42
N SER A 21 9.75 -12.92 7.23
CA SER A 21 8.74 -13.87 6.73
C SER A 21 8.62 -15.11 7.62
N GLU A 22 9.72 -15.57 8.21
CA GLU A 22 9.76 -16.67 9.18
C GLU A 22 9.08 -16.27 10.48
N ARG A 23 9.38 -15.08 11.03
CA ARG A 23 8.75 -14.56 12.25
C ARG A 23 7.24 -14.39 12.10
N LEU A 24 6.79 -13.95 10.90
CA LEU A 24 5.38 -13.85 10.55
C LEU A 24 4.72 -15.18 10.14
N GLU A 25 5.47 -16.28 10.14
CA GLU A 25 5.00 -17.61 9.72
C GLU A 25 4.34 -17.61 8.32
N THR A 26 4.84 -16.76 7.44
CA THR A 26 4.21 -16.50 6.12
C THR A 26 4.03 -17.77 5.30
N LEU A 27 4.98 -18.72 5.34
CA LEU A 27 4.89 -19.99 4.61
C LEU A 27 3.73 -20.85 5.12
N ALA A 28 3.61 -20.99 6.43
CA ALA A 28 2.58 -21.81 7.08
C ALA A 28 1.20 -21.21 6.83
N LEU A 29 1.05 -19.91 7.09
CA LEU A 29 -0.20 -19.18 6.84
C LEU A 29 -0.67 -19.25 5.38
N ALA A 30 0.26 -19.11 4.43
CA ALA A 30 -0.10 -19.19 3.03
C ALA A 30 -0.51 -20.61 2.62
N ASN A 31 0.07 -21.66 3.22
CA ASN A 31 -0.37 -23.05 3.01
C ASN A 31 -1.73 -23.35 3.67
N GLU A 32 -2.04 -22.70 4.79
CA GLU A 32 -3.31 -22.86 5.50
C GLU A 32 -4.45 -22.11 4.80
N LEU A 33 -4.21 -20.87 4.43
CA LEU A 33 -5.26 -19.95 3.97
C LEU A 33 -5.51 -20.00 2.45
N VAL A 34 -4.54 -20.48 1.66
CA VAL A 34 -4.65 -20.51 0.20
C VAL A 34 -4.81 -21.93 -0.29
N ASP A 35 -6.04 -22.31 -0.60
CA ASP A 35 -6.39 -23.60 -1.17
C ASP A 35 -6.92 -23.41 -2.61
N LEU A 36 -6.16 -23.91 -3.57
CA LEU A 36 -6.53 -23.91 -4.99
C LEU A 36 -7.11 -25.25 -5.46
N GLY A 37 -7.25 -26.23 -4.55
CA GLY A 37 -7.67 -27.61 -4.84
C GLY A 37 -6.53 -28.50 -5.37
N ASP A 38 -6.85 -29.71 -5.78
CA ASP A 38 -5.89 -30.80 -6.02
C ASP A 38 -5.36 -30.89 -7.46
N ARG A 39 -5.51 -29.87 -8.29
CA ARG A 39 -5.02 -29.89 -9.67
C ARG A 39 -3.49 -29.79 -9.74
N PRO A 40 -2.86 -30.33 -10.81
CA PRO A 40 -1.44 -30.11 -11.04
C PRO A 40 -1.07 -28.62 -11.00
N GLY A 41 -0.01 -28.29 -10.29
CA GLY A 41 0.44 -26.90 -10.10
C GLY A 41 -0.20 -26.15 -8.93
N HIS A 42 -1.16 -26.75 -8.21
CA HIS A 42 -1.82 -26.11 -7.06
C HIS A 42 -1.12 -26.37 -5.72
N ALA A 43 -0.40 -27.48 -5.58
CA ALA A 43 0.32 -27.84 -4.36
C ALA A 43 1.33 -26.76 -3.90
N LEU A 44 1.59 -26.72 -2.59
CA LEU A 44 2.59 -25.85 -1.94
C LEU A 44 2.40 -24.34 -2.24
N PRO A 45 1.20 -23.78 -2.05
CA PRO A 45 0.93 -22.37 -2.33
C PRO A 45 1.86 -21.42 -1.57
N GLY A 46 2.24 -21.74 -0.33
CA GLY A 46 3.13 -20.92 0.46
C GLY A 46 4.49 -20.66 -0.17
N ARG A 47 5.10 -21.67 -0.83
CA ARG A 47 6.39 -21.47 -1.53
C ARG A 47 6.25 -20.55 -2.74
N LYS A 48 5.13 -20.60 -3.43
CA LYS A 48 4.84 -19.77 -4.60
C LYS A 48 4.57 -18.33 -4.18
N VAL A 49 3.78 -18.14 -3.13
CA VAL A 49 3.54 -16.84 -2.50
C VAL A 49 4.85 -16.21 -2.06
N LEU A 50 5.68 -16.93 -1.28
CA LEU A 50 6.98 -16.41 -0.82
C LEU A 50 7.92 -16.10 -1.98
N THR A 51 7.97 -16.95 -3.02
CA THR A 51 8.80 -16.66 -4.19
C THR A 51 8.41 -15.36 -4.85
N LEU A 52 7.10 -15.13 -5.09
CA LEU A 52 6.60 -13.90 -5.71
C LEU A 52 6.83 -12.69 -4.82
N VAL A 53 6.50 -12.79 -3.53
CA VAL A 53 6.68 -11.68 -2.57
C VAL A 53 8.16 -11.30 -2.44
N HIS A 54 9.07 -12.28 -2.29
CA HIS A 54 10.51 -12.00 -2.16
C HIS A 54 11.10 -11.45 -3.46
N ALA A 55 10.63 -11.91 -4.63
CA ALA A 55 11.03 -11.36 -5.91
C ALA A 55 10.59 -9.89 -6.05
N MET A 56 9.32 -9.58 -5.71
CA MET A 56 8.81 -8.20 -5.71
C MET A 56 9.58 -7.31 -4.71
N VAL A 57 9.92 -7.81 -3.52
CA VAL A 57 10.80 -7.11 -2.57
C VAL A 57 12.15 -6.84 -3.20
N ALA A 58 12.72 -7.77 -3.94
CA ALA A 58 13.97 -7.59 -4.67
C ALA A 58 13.85 -6.63 -5.88
N GLY A 59 12.64 -6.32 -6.32
CA GLY A 59 12.36 -5.38 -7.40
C GLY A 59 11.78 -6.00 -8.68
N ALA A 60 11.40 -7.27 -8.62
CA ALA A 60 10.71 -7.92 -9.73
C ALA A 60 9.35 -7.28 -10.01
N ASP A 61 9.03 -7.09 -11.28
CA ASP A 61 7.72 -6.64 -11.76
C ASP A 61 7.08 -7.63 -12.75
N CYS A 62 7.77 -8.73 -13.04
CA CYS A 62 7.26 -9.85 -13.82
C CYS A 62 7.69 -11.20 -13.22
N ILE A 63 7.09 -12.30 -13.70
CA ILE A 63 7.40 -13.64 -13.17
C ILE A 63 8.78 -14.15 -13.59
N ASP A 64 9.32 -13.68 -14.72
CA ASP A 64 10.63 -14.09 -15.21
C ASP A 64 11.77 -13.56 -14.34
N ASP A 65 11.60 -12.39 -13.72
CA ASP A 65 12.55 -11.82 -12.78
C ASP A 65 12.77 -12.71 -11.54
N CYS A 66 11.80 -13.60 -11.22
CA CYS A 66 11.95 -14.54 -10.13
C CYS A 66 13.13 -15.50 -10.30
N ASP A 67 13.63 -15.68 -11.54
CA ASP A 67 14.81 -16.51 -11.79
C ASP A 67 16.10 -15.93 -11.19
N VAL A 68 16.15 -14.62 -10.93
CA VAL A 68 17.26 -14.01 -10.19
C VAL A 68 17.40 -14.62 -8.79
N LEU A 69 16.29 -14.97 -8.14
CA LEU A 69 16.28 -15.63 -6.83
C LEU A 69 16.80 -17.08 -6.88
N ARG A 70 16.87 -17.68 -8.07
CA ARG A 70 17.37 -19.05 -8.28
C ARG A 70 18.85 -19.09 -8.62
N SER A 71 19.47 -17.92 -8.89
CA SER A 71 20.88 -17.82 -9.26
C SER A 71 21.80 -18.09 -8.06
N GLY A 72 22.88 -18.82 -8.27
CA GLY A 72 23.87 -19.15 -7.26
C GLY A 72 23.27 -19.75 -5.99
N SER A 73 23.62 -19.18 -4.87
CA SER A 73 23.08 -19.54 -3.54
C SER A 73 21.98 -18.61 -3.02
N THR A 74 21.40 -17.73 -3.83
CA THR A 74 20.40 -16.74 -3.40
C THR A 74 19.17 -17.41 -2.78
N GLY A 75 18.65 -18.47 -3.38
CA GLY A 75 17.51 -19.20 -2.84
C GLY A 75 17.77 -19.85 -1.47
N ARG A 76 19.04 -20.15 -1.12
CA ARG A 76 19.38 -20.73 0.19
C ARG A 76 19.28 -19.72 1.33
N VAL A 77 19.43 -18.43 1.02
CA VAL A 77 19.31 -17.34 2.00
C VAL A 77 17.85 -17.08 2.39
N LEU A 78 16.91 -17.44 1.51
CA LEU A 78 15.47 -17.24 1.71
C LEU A 78 14.79 -18.26 2.62
N GLY A 79 15.48 -19.34 2.98
CA GLY A 79 14.90 -20.41 3.82
C GLY A 79 13.84 -21.29 3.16
N HIS A 80 13.55 -21.07 1.87
CA HIS A 80 12.60 -21.89 1.12
C HIS A 80 13.06 -22.15 -0.33
N ARG A 81 12.50 -23.20 -0.94
CA ARG A 81 12.75 -23.47 -2.37
C ARG A 81 12.07 -22.43 -3.24
N VAL A 82 12.84 -21.75 -4.06
CA VAL A 82 12.35 -20.80 -5.07
C VAL A 82 11.72 -21.54 -6.23
N MET A 83 10.51 -21.15 -6.63
CA MET A 83 9.74 -21.78 -7.69
C MET A 83 10.09 -21.19 -9.05
N ALA A 84 10.01 -22.01 -10.10
CA ALA A 84 10.31 -21.56 -11.46
C ALA A 84 9.19 -20.66 -12.04
N PRO A 85 9.50 -19.72 -12.95
CA PRO A 85 8.52 -18.82 -13.58
C PRO A 85 7.32 -19.53 -14.18
N SER A 86 7.51 -20.66 -14.87
CA SER A 86 6.43 -21.46 -15.44
C SER A 86 5.44 -21.97 -14.39
N THR A 87 5.95 -22.38 -13.22
CA THR A 87 5.14 -22.81 -12.08
C THR A 87 4.36 -21.63 -11.49
N LEU A 88 5.00 -20.47 -11.37
CA LEU A 88 4.37 -19.25 -10.86
C LEU A 88 3.28 -18.73 -11.80
N GLY A 89 3.52 -18.78 -13.11
CA GLY A 89 2.52 -18.44 -14.11
C GLY A 89 1.29 -19.35 -14.05
N THR A 90 1.48 -20.68 -13.90
CA THR A 90 0.38 -21.62 -13.71
C THR A 90 -0.38 -21.34 -12.40
N PHE A 91 0.33 -21.09 -11.33
CA PHE A 91 -0.26 -20.74 -10.03
C PHE A 91 -1.14 -19.49 -10.13
N LEU A 92 -0.65 -18.39 -10.69
CA LEU A 92 -1.42 -17.15 -10.82
C LEU A 92 -2.68 -17.32 -11.68
N ARG A 93 -2.58 -18.05 -12.81
CA ARG A 93 -3.74 -18.31 -13.68
C ARG A 93 -4.78 -19.25 -13.08
N SER A 94 -4.45 -19.94 -11.99
CA SER A 94 -5.40 -20.82 -11.28
C SER A 94 -6.36 -20.04 -10.36
N PHE A 95 -6.11 -18.76 -10.12
CA PHE A 95 -6.93 -17.98 -9.20
C PHE A 95 -8.31 -17.67 -9.76
N THR A 96 -9.34 -17.96 -8.96
CA THR A 96 -10.69 -17.43 -9.09
C THR A 96 -10.87 -16.24 -8.16
N PHE A 97 -12.01 -15.57 -8.22
CA PHE A 97 -12.34 -14.51 -7.27
C PHE A 97 -12.29 -14.99 -5.80
N GLY A 98 -12.79 -16.21 -5.52
CA GLY A 98 -12.73 -16.79 -4.18
C GLY A 98 -11.29 -16.99 -3.70
N HIS A 99 -10.40 -17.47 -4.57
CA HIS A 99 -8.99 -17.66 -4.24
C HIS A 99 -8.26 -16.32 -4.00
N VAL A 100 -8.62 -15.25 -4.73
CA VAL A 100 -8.09 -13.91 -4.44
C VAL A 100 -8.50 -13.45 -3.03
N ARG A 101 -9.71 -13.80 -2.58
CA ARG A 101 -10.17 -13.51 -1.20
C ARG A 101 -9.38 -14.28 -0.15
N GLN A 102 -8.87 -15.48 -0.46
CA GLN A 102 -7.97 -16.23 0.42
C GLN A 102 -6.61 -15.54 0.55
N LEU A 103 -6.03 -15.00 -0.54
CA LEU A 103 -4.84 -14.16 -0.46
C LEU A 103 -5.09 -12.85 0.33
N ASP A 104 -6.27 -12.28 0.21
CA ASP A 104 -6.67 -11.10 0.97
C ASP A 104 -6.75 -11.42 2.48
N ALA A 105 -7.22 -12.62 2.85
CA ALA A 105 -7.16 -13.10 4.24
C ALA A 105 -5.72 -13.33 4.72
N LEU A 106 -4.84 -13.86 3.88
CA LEU A 106 -3.41 -13.96 4.18
C LEU A 106 -2.80 -12.58 4.44
N SER A 107 -3.10 -11.59 3.58
CA SER A 107 -2.62 -10.21 3.78
C SER A 107 -3.10 -9.63 5.11
N GLU A 108 -4.34 -9.90 5.52
CA GLU A 108 -4.88 -9.50 6.83
C GLU A 108 -4.15 -10.20 7.99
N ALA A 109 -3.93 -11.50 7.87
CA ALA A 109 -3.23 -12.28 8.89
C ALA A 109 -1.78 -11.82 9.10
N LEU A 110 -1.08 -11.49 8.01
CA LEU A 110 0.28 -10.93 8.09
C LEU A 110 0.30 -9.52 8.70
N LEU A 111 -0.68 -8.68 8.35
CA LEU A 111 -0.84 -7.35 8.95
C LEU A 111 -1.05 -7.46 10.48
N ALA A 112 -1.95 -8.34 10.91
CA ALA A 112 -2.20 -8.59 12.33
C ALA A 112 -0.95 -9.08 13.06
N GLY A 113 -0.19 -10.00 12.46
CA GLY A 113 1.07 -10.49 13.01
C GLY A 113 2.12 -9.38 13.16
N ALA A 114 2.33 -8.58 12.12
CA ALA A 114 3.27 -7.46 12.18
C ALA A 114 2.87 -6.41 13.22
N TRP A 115 1.58 -6.12 13.33
CA TRP A 115 1.05 -5.18 14.32
C TRP A 115 1.23 -5.71 15.76
N ALA A 116 1.00 -6.99 15.98
CA ALA A 116 1.26 -7.63 17.28
C ALA A 116 2.75 -7.60 17.68
N MET A 117 3.65 -7.56 16.68
CA MET A 117 5.11 -7.43 16.90
C MET A 117 5.56 -5.98 17.11
N GLY A 118 4.66 -4.99 17.11
CA GLY A 118 4.97 -3.59 17.38
C GLY A 118 4.90 -2.64 16.17
N ALA A 119 4.57 -3.13 14.96
CA ALA A 119 4.36 -2.25 13.81
C ALA A 119 2.99 -1.54 13.84
N GLY A 120 2.05 -2.01 14.67
CA GLY A 120 0.68 -1.51 14.72
C GLY A 120 0.53 -0.19 15.47
N PRO A 121 -0.65 0.44 15.32
CA PRO A 121 -0.97 1.67 16.05
C PRO A 121 -1.34 1.40 17.52
N GLY A 122 -1.77 0.19 17.87
CA GLY A 122 -2.28 -0.11 19.20
C GLY A 122 -3.48 0.77 19.56
N GLU A 123 -3.33 1.52 20.67
CA GLU A 123 -4.33 2.48 21.19
C GLU A 123 -4.17 3.89 20.60
N ASP A 124 -3.11 4.14 19.84
CA ASP A 124 -2.88 5.44 19.24
C ASP A 124 -3.91 5.76 18.15
N ALA A 125 -4.20 7.03 17.98
CA ALA A 125 -5.04 7.50 16.90
C ALA A 125 -4.38 7.21 15.54
N MET A 126 -5.17 6.72 14.57
CA MET A 126 -4.70 6.34 13.26
C MET A 126 -5.49 7.05 12.15
N THR A 127 -4.78 7.57 11.16
CA THR A 127 -5.40 8.06 9.93
C THR A 127 -5.23 7.05 8.80
N VAL A 128 -6.31 6.79 8.09
CA VAL A 128 -6.37 5.91 6.93
C VAL A 128 -6.74 6.74 5.71
N ASP A 129 -5.91 6.68 4.69
CA ASP A 129 -6.16 7.31 3.40
C ASP A 129 -6.66 6.27 2.39
N ILE A 130 -7.72 6.61 1.68
CA ILE A 130 -8.27 5.78 0.59
C ILE A 130 -8.18 6.54 -0.71
N ASP A 131 -7.65 5.86 -1.73
CA ASP A 131 -7.62 6.36 -3.08
C ASP A 131 -7.74 5.22 -4.09
N SER A 132 -7.89 5.58 -5.35
CA SER A 132 -7.89 4.66 -6.48
C SER A 132 -6.74 4.98 -7.42
N THR A 133 -6.19 3.96 -8.06
CA THR A 133 -5.12 4.16 -9.04
C THR A 133 -5.40 3.37 -10.30
N ILE A 134 -4.76 3.75 -11.41
CA ILE A 134 -4.84 3.00 -12.66
C ILE A 134 -3.56 2.22 -12.86
N CYS A 135 -3.72 0.91 -13.07
CA CYS A 135 -2.67 0.04 -13.59
C CYS A 135 -2.87 -0.02 -15.10
N GLU A 136 -2.08 0.76 -15.82
CA GLU A 136 -2.12 0.81 -17.28
C GLU A 136 -1.74 -0.53 -17.88
N VAL A 137 -2.40 -0.93 -18.96
CA VAL A 137 -2.11 -2.15 -19.69
C VAL A 137 -1.97 -1.88 -21.18
N TYR A 138 -1.04 -2.59 -21.77
CA TYR A 138 -0.82 -2.59 -23.21
C TYR A 138 -1.47 -3.86 -23.80
N GLY A 139 -2.42 -3.67 -24.69
CA GLY A 139 -3.15 -4.76 -25.34
C GLY A 139 -4.61 -4.87 -24.90
N TYR A 140 -5.50 -4.93 -25.88
CA TYR A 140 -6.96 -4.87 -25.70
C TYR A 140 -7.57 -6.19 -25.19
N GLN A 141 -6.82 -7.28 -25.16
CA GLN A 141 -7.33 -8.61 -24.79
C GLN A 141 -7.22 -8.94 -23.31
N LYS A 142 -6.66 -8.04 -22.48
CA LYS A 142 -6.58 -8.29 -21.04
C LYS A 142 -7.96 -8.15 -20.39
N GLN A 143 -8.40 -9.20 -19.73
CA GLN A 143 -9.70 -9.23 -19.05
C GLN A 143 -9.82 -8.09 -18.01
N GLY A 144 -10.95 -7.40 -18.06
CA GLY A 144 -11.24 -6.30 -17.15
C GLY A 144 -10.51 -4.98 -17.45
N ALA A 145 -9.63 -4.95 -18.44
CA ALA A 145 -9.06 -3.71 -18.93
C ALA A 145 -10.12 -2.91 -19.69
N SER A 146 -10.21 -1.63 -19.42
CA SER A 146 -11.12 -0.71 -20.11
C SER A 146 -10.70 0.73 -19.86
N TYR A 147 -11.17 1.62 -20.70
CA TYR A 147 -11.00 3.06 -20.52
C TYR A 147 -11.91 3.55 -19.38
N GLY A 148 -11.34 4.24 -18.43
CA GLY A 148 -12.04 4.94 -17.36
C GLY A 148 -12.13 6.45 -17.64
N TYR A 149 -12.40 7.25 -16.61
CA TYR A 149 -12.47 8.71 -16.69
C TYR A 149 -11.15 9.37 -17.12
N THR A 150 -10.02 8.72 -16.87
CA THR A 150 -8.69 9.20 -17.28
C THR A 150 -8.37 8.95 -18.75
N LYS A 151 -9.24 8.22 -19.47
CA LYS A 151 -9.01 7.78 -20.85
C LYS A 151 -7.75 6.93 -21.05
N VAL A 152 -7.22 6.33 -19.99
CA VAL A 152 -6.13 5.35 -20.03
C VAL A 152 -6.73 3.95 -20.00
N LEU A 153 -6.24 3.06 -20.87
CA LEU A 153 -6.63 1.64 -20.88
C LEU A 153 -5.95 0.95 -19.70
N GLY A 154 -6.73 0.41 -18.76
CA GLY A 154 -6.14 -0.21 -17.58
C GLY A 154 -7.12 -0.93 -16.69
N GLN A 155 -6.64 -1.35 -15.54
CA GLN A 155 -7.42 -1.86 -14.41
C GLN A 155 -7.34 -0.83 -13.27
N HIS A 156 -8.38 -0.76 -12.40
CA HIS A 156 -8.57 0.37 -11.50
C HIS A 156 -8.74 -0.06 -10.04
N PRO A 157 -7.65 -0.51 -9.36
CA PRO A 157 -7.72 -0.91 -7.96
C PRO A 157 -8.06 0.24 -7.01
N LEU A 158 -8.76 -0.10 -5.91
CA LEU A 158 -8.85 0.70 -4.70
C LEU A 158 -7.72 0.31 -3.76
N VAL A 159 -7.13 1.29 -3.10
CA VAL A 159 -6.06 1.11 -2.13
C VAL A 159 -6.38 1.93 -0.88
N ALA A 160 -6.25 1.31 0.28
CA ALA A 160 -6.28 2.00 1.57
C ALA A 160 -4.92 1.86 2.23
N THR A 161 -4.36 2.97 2.70
CA THR A 161 -3.06 3.00 3.36
C THR A 161 -3.15 3.66 4.73
N ARG A 162 -2.26 3.27 5.63
CA ARG A 162 -2.01 3.97 6.87
C ARG A 162 -1.16 5.21 6.58
N ALA A 163 -1.63 6.38 7.01
CA ALA A 163 -1.05 7.67 6.59
C ALA A 163 0.39 7.89 7.07
N ASP A 164 0.74 7.43 8.26
CA ASP A 164 2.05 7.64 8.89
C ASP A 164 3.13 6.66 8.42
N THR A 165 2.75 5.43 8.03
CA THR A 165 3.68 4.38 7.63
C THR A 165 3.67 4.06 6.15
N GLY A 166 2.57 4.39 5.46
CA GLY A 166 2.33 4.00 4.08
C GLY A 166 2.02 2.51 3.89
N GLU A 167 1.75 1.75 4.97
CA GLU A 167 1.28 0.36 4.89
C GLU A 167 -0.02 0.26 4.09
N VAL A 168 -0.13 -0.73 3.22
CA VAL A 168 -1.40 -1.06 2.56
C VAL A 168 -2.25 -1.87 3.53
N LEU A 169 -3.36 -1.27 3.96
CA LEU A 169 -4.31 -1.89 4.89
C LEU A 169 -5.33 -2.76 4.17
N HIS A 170 -5.77 -2.34 2.99
CA HIS A 170 -6.70 -3.08 2.15
C HIS A 170 -6.52 -2.71 0.68
N LEU A 171 -6.67 -3.69 -0.20
CA LEU A 171 -6.61 -3.51 -1.66
C LEU A 171 -7.77 -4.26 -2.32
N ARG A 172 -8.42 -3.64 -3.28
CA ARG A 172 -9.43 -4.28 -4.11
C ARG A 172 -9.16 -4.03 -5.58
N HIS A 173 -8.74 -5.07 -6.28
CA HIS A 173 -8.55 -5.01 -7.72
C HIS A 173 -9.89 -4.91 -8.44
N ARG A 174 -10.02 -4.02 -9.44
CA ARG A 174 -11.28 -3.73 -10.15
C ARG A 174 -11.05 -3.54 -11.65
N LYS A 175 -12.13 -3.68 -12.42
CA LYS A 175 -12.13 -3.37 -13.85
C LYS A 175 -11.87 -1.88 -14.08
N GLY A 176 -11.24 -1.55 -15.21
CA GLY A 176 -10.84 -0.18 -15.55
C GLY A 176 -12.01 0.80 -15.66
N SER A 177 -13.20 0.35 -16.06
CA SER A 177 -14.42 1.17 -16.12
C SER A 177 -15.07 1.45 -14.76
N ALA A 178 -14.56 0.88 -13.66
CA ALA A 178 -15.10 1.16 -12.34
C ALA A 178 -14.74 2.59 -11.91
N ASN A 179 -15.74 3.42 -11.62
CA ASN A 179 -15.49 4.71 -10.98
C ASN A 179 -15.05 4.52 -9.52
N ALA A 180 -14.42 5.53 -8.91
CA ALA A 180 -13.90 5.46 -7.55
C ALA A 180 -14.98 5.07 -6.53
N GLY A 181 -16.19 5.64 -6.62
CA GLY A 181 -17.30 5.36 -5.70
C GLY A 181 -17.91 3.95 -5.79
N ARG A 182 -17.71 3.25 -6.92
CA ARG A 182 -18.31 1.92 -7.10
C ARG A 182 -17.69 0.90 -6.16
N GLY A 183 -18.49 0.36 -5.25
CA GLY A 183 -18.06 -0.58 -4.21
C GLY A 183 -17.40 0.11 -3.01
N GLY A 184 -17.26 1.44 -2.99
CA GLY A 184 -16.66 2.23 -1.90
C GLY A 184 -17.24 1.92 -0.51
N PRO A 185 -18.56 1.94 -0.31
CA PRO A 185 -19.14 1.66 1.01
C PRO A 185 -18.81 0.25 1.54
N ARG A 186 -18.78 -0.75 0.66
CA ARG A 186 -18.38 -2.10 1.03
C ARG A 186 -16.88 -2.17 1.36
N PHE A 187 -16.06 -1.53 0.56
CA PHE A 187 -14.62 -1.45 0.77
C PHE A 187 -14.28 -0.80 2.12
N VAL A 188 -14.96 0.29 2.46
CA VAL A 188 -14.78 0.99 3.75
C VAL A 188 -15.18 0.08 4.93
N ARG A 189 -16.33 -0.60 4.87
CA ARG A 189 -16.72 -1.55 5.93
C ARG A 189 -15.74 -2.70 6.10
N GLU A 190 -15.28 -3.30 4.98
CA GLU A 190 -14.27 -4.35 5.02
C GLU A 190 -12.94 -3.86 5.61
N LEU A 191 -12.51 -2.65 5.23
CA LEU A 191 -11.31 -2.00 5.76
C LEU A 191 -11.41 -1.77 7.27
N ILE A 192 -12.50 -1.16 7.75
CA ILE A 192 -12.67 -0.86 9.18
C ILE A 192 -12.68 -2.17 9.99
N GLY A 193 -13.45 -3.16 9.54
CA GLY A 193 -13.47 -4.47 10.19
C GLY A 193 -12.08 -5.12 10.26
N ARG A 194 -11.30 -5.03 9.17
CA ARG A 194 -9.93 -5.55 9.09
C ARG A 194 -9.00 -4.87 10.11
N ILE A 195 -8.91 -3.55 10.10
CA ILE A 195 -7.98 -2.83 11.00
C ILE A 195 -8.32 -3.06 12.48
N ARG A 196 -9.61 -3.19 12.81
CA ARG A 196 -10.05 -3.52 14.19
C ARG A 196 -9.63 -4.94 14.57
N ARG A 197 -9.81 -5.93 13.70
CA ARG A 197 -9.34 -7.31 13.93
C ARG A 197 -7.81 -7.40 14.03
N CYS A 198 -7.10 -6.53 13.33
CA CYS A 198 -5.64 -6.46 13.40
C CYS A 198 -5.11 -5.76 14.67
N GLY A 199 -5.99 -5.19 15.51
CA GLY A 199 -5.62 -4.65 16.81
C GLY A 199 -5.60 -3.12 16.93
N ALA A 200 -6.08 -2.36 15.92
CA ALA A 200 -6.26 -0.92 16.07
C ALA A 200 -7.45 -0.64 17.00
N SER A 201 -7.19 -0.18 18.22
CA SER A 201 -8.22 0.14 19.22
C SER A 201 -8.46 1.64 19.39
N GLY A 202 -7.50 2.48 19.00
CA GLY A 202 -7.61 3.94 19.08
C GLY A 202 -8.59 4.54 18.07
N GLN A 203 -8.70 5.88 18.10
CA GLN A 203 -9.56 6.63 17.18
C GLN A 203 -9.05 6.51 15.75
N VAL A 204 -9.91 6.09 14.84
CA VAL A 204 -9.60 6.02 13.39
C VAL A 204 -10.21 7.22 12.68
N THR A 205 -9.44 7.84 11.81
CA THR A 205 -9.89 8.88 10.87
C THR A 205 -9.73 8.38 9.43
N LEU A 206 -10.79 8.42 8.64
CA LEU A 206 -10.77 8.12 7.22
C LEU A 206 -10.63 9.42 6.42
N ARG A 207 -9.62 9.51 5.53
CA ARG A 207 -9.53 10.57 4.53
C ARG A 207 -9.73 9.97 3.14
N ALA A 208 -10.46 10.67 2.29
CA ALA A 208 -10.73 10.22 0.93
C ALA A 208 -11.00 11.38 -0.02
N ASP A 209 -10.78 11.14 -1.31
CA ASP A 209 -11.13 12.06 -2.38
C ASP A 209 -12.65 12.12 -2.65
N SER A 210 -13.05 13.00 -3.57
CA SER A 210 -14.46 13.20 -3.93
C SER A 210 -15.13 11.99 -4.58
N GLY A 211 -14.35 11.05 -5.11
CA GLY A 211 -14.85 9.81 -5.69
C GLY A 211 -15.51 8.90 -4.65
N PHE A 212 -15.16 9.05 -3.37
CA PHE A 212 -15.73 8.29 -2.26
C PHE A 212 -16.87 9.02 -1.56
N HIS A 213 -17.17 10.26 -1.94
CA HIS A 213 -18.26 11.01 -1.32
C HIS A 213 -19.61 10.37 -1.61
N SER A 214 -20.17 9.70 -0.61
CA SER A 214 -21.55 9.17 -0.64
C SER A 214 -22.12 9.06 0.77
N LYS A 215 -23.46 9.17 0.87
CA LYS A 215 -24.16 8.95 2.14
C LYS A 215 -23.83 7.59 2.77
N HIS A 216 -23.62 6.57 1.95
CA HIS A 216 -23.31 5.22 2.42
C HIS A 216 -21.89 5.07 2.95
N VAL A 217 -20.91 5.83 2.45
CA VAL A 217 -19.55 5.87 3.03
C VAL A 217 -19.57 6.60 4.37
N VAL A 218 -20.24 7.75 4.44
CA VAL A 218 -20.42 8.50 5.68
C VAL A 218 -21.13 7.64 6.74
N ALA A 219 -22.23 6.95 6.36
CA ALA A 219 -22.91 6.02 7.26
C ALA A 219 -21.99 4.90 7.75
N ALA A 220 -21.22 4.27 6.84
CA ALA A 220 -20.28 3.23 7.23
C ALA A 220 -19.22 3.72 8.24
N CYS A 221 -18.75 4.95 8.12
CA CYS A 221 -17.85 5.55 9.11
C CYS A 221 -18.54 5.74 10.47
N ARG A 222 -19.75 6.33 10.47
CA ARG A 222 -20.53 6.58 11.69
C ARG A 222 -20.93 5.29 12.42
N ASP A 223 -21.37 4.27 11.68
CA ASP A 223 -21.79 2.97 12.22
C ASP A 223 -20.64 2.25 12.97
N HIS A 224 -19.39 2.61 12.70
CA HIS A 224 -18.21 1.98 13.28
C HIS A 224 -17.33 2.96 14.09
N ASP A 225 -17.83 4.11 14.49
CA ASP A 225 -17.10 5.15 15.22
C ASP A 225 -15.76 5.55 14.57
N VAL A 226 -15.80 5.74 13.25
CA VAL A 226 -14.65 6.24 12.46
C VAL A 226 -14.93 7.68 12.07
N ARG A 227 -14.04 8.57 12.46
CA ARG A 227 -14.08 9.96 12.01
C ARG A 227 -13.70 10.03 10.52
N TYR A 228 -14.18 11.04 9.84
CA TYR A 228 -13.91 11.17 8.40
C TYR A 228 -13.58 12.59 7.98
N SER A 229 -12.93 12.67 6.84
CA SER A 229 -12.60 13.89 6.11
C SER A 229 -12.63 13.57 4.62
N ILE A 230 -13.74 13.87 3.93
CA ILE A 230 -14.02 13.43 2.56
C ILE A 230 -14.23 14.64 1.67
N THR A 231 -13.39 14.81 0.65
CA THR A 231 -13.58 15.87 -0.36
C THR A 231 -14.95 15.74 -1.03
N VAL A 232 -15.59 16.84 -1.31
CA VAL A 232 -16.88 16.88 -1.99
C VAL A 232 -16.80 17.58 -3.34
N ASN A 233 -17.55 17.08 -4.31
CA ASN A 233 -17.72 17.77 -5.57
C ASN A 233 -18.58 19.03 -5.39
N GLN A 234 -18.26 20.09 -6.09
CA GLN A 234 -19.00 21.34 -6.08
C GLN A 234 -20.32 21.20 -6.86
N ASN A 235 -21.25 20.45 -6.29
CA ASN A 235 -22.63 20.41 -6.77
C ASN A 235 -23.39 21.68 -6.35
N LYS A 236 -24.61 21.87 -6.86
CA LYS A 236 -25.43 23.06 -6.59
C LYS A 236 -25.63 23.33 -5.08
N GLY A 237 -25.74 22.29 -4.26
CA GLY A 237 -25.91 22.41 -2.80
C GLY A 237 -24.64 22.92 -2.13
N VAL A 238 -23.48 22.36 -2.50
CA VAL A 238 -22.16 22.79 -2.00
C VAL A 238 -21.86 24.22 -2.42
N VAL A 239 -22.10 24.58 -3.68
CA VAL A 239 -21.91 25.96 -4.19
C VAL A 239 -22.79 26.94 -3.43
N LYS A 240 -24.06 26.60 -3.18
CA LYS A 240 -24.99 27.45 -2.39
C LYS A 240 -24.50 27.60 -0.94
N ALA A 241 -24.01 26.53 -0.31
CA ALA A 241 -23.48 26.58 1.05
C ALA A 241 -22.23 27.46 1.12
N ILE A 242 -21.31 27.32 0.18
CA ILE A 242 -20.10 28.15 0.07
C ILE A 242 -20.45 29.64 -0.08
N ALA A 243 -21.41 29.96 -0.96
CA ALA A 243 -21.84 31.34 -1.21
C ALA A 243 -22.54 31.99 0.01
N ALA A 244 -23.03 31.19 0.96
CA ALA A 244 -23.67 31.68 2.18
C ALA A 244 -22.66 31.88 3.34
N ILE A 245 -21.37 31.56 3.15
CA ILE A 245 -20.34 31.78 4.18
C ILE A 245 -20.09 33.28 4.30
N ASP A 246 -20.20 33.80 5.54
CA ASP A 246 -19.93 35.20 5.83
C ASP A 246 -18.45 35.52 5.53
N GLU A 247 -18.23 36.63 4.82
CA GLU A 247 -16.87 37.05 4.43
C GLU A 247 -15.97 37.30 5.63
N ALA A 248 -16.51 37.72 6.77
CA ALA A 248 -15.77 37.96 7.99
C ALA A 248 -15.23 36.66 8.67
N THR A 249 -15.74 35.48 8.30
CA THR A 249 -15.35 34.19 8.90
C THR A 249 -14.15 33.53 8.19
N TRP A 250 -13.71 34.08 7.08
CA TRP A 250 -12.57 33.53 6.32
C TRP A 250 -11.25 33.84 7.01
N MET A 251 -10.54 32.83 7.49
CA MET A 251 -9.24 32.92 8.13
C MET A 251 -8.13 32.72 7.09
N GLY A 252 -7.23 33.69 6.96
CA GLY A 252 -6.05 33.58 6.06
C GLY A 252 -5.13 32.45 6.50
N ILE A 253 -4.57 31.74 5.54
CA ILE A 253 -3.59 30.68 5.76
C ILE A 253 -2.41 30.81 4.78
N ASP A 254 -1.22 30.41 5.26
CA ASP A 254 -0.04 30.24 4.41
C ASP A 254 -0.17 28.93 3.64
N TYR A 255 -0.50 29.03 2.36
CA TYR A 255 -0.73 27.82 1.54
C TYR A 255 -0.05 27.87 0.17
N THR A 256 -0.08 29.00 -0.51
CA THR A 256 0.39 29.08 -1.90
C THR A 256 1.34 30.25 -2.11
N LEU A 257 2.44 30.01 -2.80
CA LEU A 257 3.35 31.05 -3.22
C LEU A 257 2.70 31.88 -4.35
N GLY A 258 2.75 33.21 -4.25
CA GLY A 258 2.22 34.12 -5.26
C GLY A 258 0.70 34.20 -5.31
N GLY A 259 0.02 33.88 -4.22
CA GLY A 259 -1.44 33.96 -4.11
C GLY A 259 -1.92 34.15 -2.68
N GLU A 260 -3.24 34.20 -2.55
CA GLU A 260 -3.93 34.23 -1.27
C GLU A 260 -4.69 32.95 -1.05
N ALA A 261 -4.75 32.49 0.20
CA ALA A 261 -5.58 31.38 0.62
C ALA A 261 -6.26 31.68 1.95
N SER A 262 -7.49 31.23 2.10
CA SER A 262 -8.22 31.31 3.36
C SER A 262 -9.14 30.12 3.53
N VAL A 263 -9.47 29.80 4.79
CA VAL A 263 -10.30 28.70 5.20
C VAL A 263 -11.46 29.22 6.01
N SER A 264 -12.64 28.67 5.77
CA SER A 264 -13.83 28.86 6.60
C SER A 264 -14.64 27.57 6.65
N GLU A 265 -15.75 27.58 7.37
CA GLU A 265 -16.66 26.43 7.46
C GLU A 265 -18.11 26.87 7.58
N CYS A 266 -19.02 25.96 7.22
CA CYS A 266 -20.44 26.14 7.46
C CYS A 266 -21.12 24.80 7.75
N PRO A 267 -22.30 24.82 8.41
CA PRO A 267 -23.16 23.65 8.54
C PRO A 267 -23.59 23.15 7.15
N TYR A 268 -23.65 21.82 6.97
CA TYR A 268 -24.08 21.21 5.71
C TYR A 268 -24.89 19.94 5.94
N GLY A 269 -26.13 19.91 5.43
CA GLY A 269 -27.00 18.75 5.62
C GLY A 269 -27.26 18.42 7.09
N ASP A 270 -27.39 17.13 7.42
CA ASP A 270 -27.78 16.64 8.73
C ASP A 270 -26.64 16.68 9.76
N GLY A 271 -26.27 17.86 10.20
CA GLY A 271 -25.26 18.06 11.25
C GLY A 271 -23.81 17.80 10.80
N LEU A 272 -23.55 17.87 9.51
CA LEU A 272 -22.20 17.81 8.95
C LEU A 272 -21.54 19.18 8.94
N ARG A 273 -20.20 19.20 9.04
CA ARG A 273 -19.39 20.41 8.82
C ARG A 273 -18.82 20.37 7.41
N LEU A 274 -19.02 21.41 6.65
CA LEU A 274 -18.37 21.65 5.38
C LEU A 274 -17.22 22.63 5.62
N VAL A 275 -16.00 22.14 5.60
CA VAL A 275 -14.80 22.97 5.66
C VAL A 275 -14.41 23.33 4.24
N VAL A 276 -14.13 24.61 4.00
CA VAL A 276 -13.88 25.16 2.66
C VAL A 276 -12.59 25.95 2.67
N ARG A 277 -11.67 25.59 1.80
CA ARG A 277 -10.49 26.40 1.46
C ARG A 277 -10.78 27.12 0.15
N ARG A 278 -10.48 28.42 0.11
CA ARG A 278 -10.45 29.19 -1.14
C ARG A 278 -9.03 29.65 -1.43
N THR A 279 -8.67 29.65 -2.70
CA THR A 279 -7.35 30.11 -3.17
C THR A 279 -7.54 31.05 -4.36
N ARG A 280 -6.71 32.09 -4.42
CA ARG A 280 -6.66 33.03 -5.52
C ARG A 280 -5.21 33.36 -5.82
N PHE A 281 -4.78 33.15 -7.05
CA PHE A 281 -3.44 33.56 -7.49
C PHE A 281 -3.44 35.05 -7.86
N HIS A 282 -2.33 35.73 -7.62
CA HIS A 282 -2.15 37.08 -8.13
C HIS A 282 -2.17 37.03 -9.65
N ALA A 283 -2.74 38.10 -10.25
CA ALA A 283 -2.96 38.15 -11.68
C ALA A 283 -1.70 37.83 -12.47
N THR A 284 -1.75 36.81 -13.29
CA THR A 284 -0.82 36.55 -14.38
C THR A 284 -1.41 37.11 -15.64
N GLN A 285 -0.61 37.36 -16.67
CA GLN A 285 -1.08 37.92 -17.98
C GLN A 285 -2.23 37.13 -18.63
N ALA A 286 -2.53 35.90 -18.12
CA ALA A 286 -3.58 35.01 -18.63
C ALA A 286 -4.95 35.18 -17.94
N GLU A 287 -5.02 35.74 -16.74
CA GLU A 287 -6.29 35.95 -16.01
C GLU A 287 -6.52 37.43 -15.74
N LEU A 288 -7.38 38.08 -16.58
CA LEU A 288 -7.79 39.47 -16.40
C LEU A 288 -8.55 39.75 -15.11
N PHE A 289 -9.19 38.73 -14.51
CA PHE A 289 -9.91 38.82 -13.26
C PHE A 289 -9.61 37.56 -12.40
N PRO A 290 -8.73 37.65 -11.38
CA PRO A 290 -8.45 36.53 -10.48
C PRO A 290 -9.72 36.16 -9.72
N SER A 291 -10.20 34.94 -9.94
CA SER A 291 -11.37 34.39 -9.28
C SER A 291 -10.95 33.43 -8.15
N TRP A 292 -11.77 33.35 -7.09
CA TRP A 292 -11.58 32.34 -6.05
C TRP A 292 -11.86 30.94 -6.58
N ARG A 293 -10.92 30.01 -6.31
CA ARG A 293 -11.10 28.58 -6.49
C ARG A 293 -11.38 27.96 -5.14
N TYR A 294 -12.41 27.14 -5.05
CA TYR A 294 -12.86 26.52 -3.81
C TYR A 294 -12.53 25.03 -3.77
N HIS A 295 -12.04 24.57 -2.63
CA HIS A 295 -11.89 23.17 -2.31
C HIS A 295 -12.62 22.91 -1.01
N ALA A 296 -13.56 21.95 -1.01
CA ALA A 296 -14.42 21.68 0.14
C ALA A 296 -14.39 20.21 0.51
N PHE A 297 -14.49 19.93 1.81
CA PHE A 297 -14.62 18.57 2.33
C PHE A 297 -15.60 18.51 3.50
N LEU A 298 -16.25 17.37 3.64
CA LEU A 298 -17.14 17.06 4.77
C LEU A 298 -16.36 16.38 5.88
N THR A 299 -16.66 16.75 7.13
CA THR A 299 -16.06 16.14 8.30
C THR A 299 -17.01 16.15 9.50
N ASP A 300 -16.83 15.20 10.41
CA ASP A 300 -17.46 15.17 11.74
C ASP A 300 -16.45 15.42 12.87
N ARG A 301 -15.19 15.73 12.49
CA ARG A 301 -14.09 15.95 13.44
C ARG A 301 -14.24 17.28 14.17
N GLN A 302 -13.76 17.31 15.42
CA GLN A 302 -13.61 18.52 16.21
C GLN A 302 -12.29 19.22 15.88
N GLY A 303 -12.21 20.53 16.17
CA GLY A 303 -11.02 21.35 15.94
C GLY A 303 -11.34 22.57 15.07
N SER A 304 -10.37 23.45 14.88
CA SER A 304 -10.50 24.61 14.00
C SER A 304 -10.56 24.23 12.53
N ALA A 305 -11.24 25.01 11.70
CA ALA A 305 -11.30 24.78 10.26
C ALA A 305 -9.91 24.77 9.63
N VAL A 306 -8.98 25.59 10.16
CA VAL A 306 -7.59 25.67 9.68
C VAL A 306 -6.80 24.38 9.97
N ASP A 307 -6.94 23.82 11.18
CA ASP A 307 -6.26 22.57 11.55
C ASP A 307 -6.82 21.40 10.74
N LEU A 308 -8.15 21.36 10.57
CA LEU A 308 -8.83 20.34 9.80
C LEU A 308 -8.44 20.39 8.32
N ASP A 309 -8.34 21.59 7.72
CA ASP A 309 -7.84 21.74 6.34
C ASP A 309 -6.37 21.33 6.23
N THR A 310 -5.53 21.71 7.19
CA THR A 310 -4.14 21.32 7.22
C THR A 310 -3.96 19.80 7.27
N ASP A 311 -4.75 19.12 8.09
CA ASP A 311 -4.72 17.66 8.15
C ASP A 311 -5.33 17.02 6.88
N HIS A 312 -6.43 17.57 6.36
CA HIS A 312 -7.05 17.06 5.12
C HIS A 312 -6.09 17.12 3.92
N ARG A 313 -5.30 18.19 3.81
CA ARG A 313 -4.28 18.33 2.75
C ARG A 313 -3.20 17.24 2.81
N ARG A 314 -2.92 16.68 3.97
CA ARG A 314 -1.99 15.53 4.12
C ARG A 314 -2.50 14.26 3.44
N HIS A 315 -3.74 14.22 2.97
CA HIS A 315 -4.23 13.13 2.12
C HIS A 315 -3.34 12.88 0.88
N ALA A 316 -2.66 13.90 0.37
CA ALA A 316 -1.69 13.74 -0.72
C ALA A 316 -0.57 12.71 -0.44
N VAL A 317 -0.33 12.34 0.82
CA VAL A 317 0.62 11.27 1.19
C VAL A 317 0.23 9.91 0.61
N VAL A 318 -1.07 9.65 0.37
CA VAL A 318 -1.54 8.40 -0.25
C VAL A 318 -0.98 8.22 -1.66
N GLU A 319 -0.81 9.30 -2.42
CA GLU A 319 -0.22 9.25 -3.76
C GLU A 319 1.23 8.76 -3.73
N LEU A 320 1.99 9.14 -2.68
CA LEU A 320 3.36 8.68 -2.48
C LEU A 320 3.41 7.19 -2.15
N ALA A 321 2.51 6.72 -1.28
CA ALA A 321 2.40 5.31 -0.93
C ALA A 321 1.98 4.47 -2.14
N ILE A 322 0.98 4.93 -2.91
CA ILE A 322 0.53 4.26 -4.14
C ILE A 322 1.63 4.24 -5.20
N ARG A 323 2.36 5.34 -5.38
CA ARG A 323 3.50 5.38 -6.30
C ARG A 323 4.57 4.36 -5.91
N ASP A 324 4.92 4.29 -4.62
CA ASP A 324 5.91 3.34 -4.13
C ASP A 324 5.41 1.87 -4.23
N LEU A 325 4.12 1.64 -4.03
CA LEU A 325 3.49 0.33 -4.28
C LEU A 325 3.55 -0.06 -5.77
N LYS A 326 3.30 0.89 -6.68
CA LYS A 326 3.34 0.67 -8.14
C LYS A 326 4.74 0.40 -8.65
N GLU A 327 5.68 1.29 -8.33
CA GLU A 327 7.05 1.26 -8.84
C GLU A 327 7.97 0.39 -7.97
N GLY A 328 7.65 0.33 -6.68
CA GLY A 328 8.45 -0.34 -5.69
C GLY A 328 8.05 -1.80 -5.39
N ALA A 329 6.85 -2.24 -5.72
CA ALA A 329 6.39 -3.61 -5.47
C ALA A 329 5.65 -4.25 -6.65
N GLY A 330 5.73 -3.63 -7.85
CA GLY A 330 5.22 -4.22 -9.09
C GLY A 330 3.71 -4.12 -9.28
N LEU A 331 2.97 -3.26 -8.54
CA LEU A 331 1.52 -3.10 -8.72
C LEU A 331 1.17 -2.51 -10.09
N SER A 332 2.04 -1.67 -10.68
CA SER A 332 1.79 -1.09 -12.01
C SER A 332 1.70 -2.14 -13.10
N HIS A 333 2.30 -3.30 -12.88
CA HIS A 333 2.31 -4.39 -13.86
C HIS A 333 1.07 -5.28 -13.71
N CYS A 334 0.43 -5.59 -14.84
CA CYS A 334 -0.63 -6.58 -14.94
C CYS A 334 -0.12 -7.72 -15.83
N PRO A 335 0.64 -8.71 -15.28
CA PRO A 335 1.43 -9.64 -16.09
C PRO A 335 0.60 -10.64 -16.87
N SER A 336 -0.66 -10.87 -16.51
CA SER A 336 -1.53 -11.88 -17.14
C SER A 336 -2.60 -11.26 -18.02
N GLY A 337 -3.12 -12.06 -18.97
CA GLY A 337 -4.39 -11.80 -19.65
C GLY A 337 -5.61 -11.97 -18.73
N ASP A 338 -5.49 -12.78 -17.67
CA ASP A 338 -6.59 -13.13 -16.78
C ASP A 338 -6.76 -12.11 -15.65
N PHE A 339 -7.97 -11.64 -15.45
CA PHE A 339 -8.30 -10.64 -14.44
C PHE A 339 -7.98 -11.10 -13.01
N ASN A 340 -8.32 -12.34 -12.66
CA ASN A 340 -8.09 -12.86 -11.31
C ASN A 340 -6.61 -13.13 -11.05
N ALA A 341 -5.82 -13.49 -12.07
CA ALA A 341 -4.36 -13.60 -11.95
C ALA A 341 -3.72 -12.23 -11.62
N ASN A 342 -4.18 -11.17 -12.30
CA ASN A 342 -3.73 -9.80 -12.00
C ASN A 342 -4.24 -9.32 -10.62
N ALA A 343 -5.42 -9.74 -10.19
CA ALA A 343 -5.91 -9.45 -8.85
C ALA A 343 -5.09 -10.16 -7.77
N ALA A 344 -4.68 -11.42 -8.00
CA ALA A 344 -3.76 -12.13 -7.11
C ALA A 344 -2.39 -11.44 -7.07
N TRP A 345 -1.85 -11.06 -8.24
CA TRP A 345 -0.61 -10.27 -8.35
C TRP A 345 -0.68 -8.99 -7.52
N ALA A 346 -1.78 -8.23 -7.62
CA ALA A 346 -1.96 -6.98 -6.88
C ALA A 346 -1.97 -7.18 -5.35
N VAL A 347 -2.58 -8.27 -4.85
CA VAL A 347 -2.53 -8.60 -3.42
C VAL A 347 -1.11 -8.99 -2.99
N LEU A 348 -0.39 -9.78 -3.80
CA LEU A 348 1.00 -10.16 -3.52
C LEU A 348 1.92 -8.93 -3.54
N ALA A 349 1.71 -7.99 -4.46
CA ALA A 349 2.41 -6.72 -4.48
C ALA A 349 2.17 -5.89 -3.20
N SER A 350 0.93 -5.88 -2.68
CA SER A 350 0.63 -5.22 -1.41
C SER A 350 1.33 -5.89 -0.22
N ILE A 351 1.43 -7.23 -0.21
CA ILE A 351 2.19 -7.95 0.81
C ILE A 351 3.69 -7.61 0.72
N ALA A 352 4.27 -7.61 -0.49
CA ALA A 352 5.67 -7.27 -0.70
C ALA A 352 5.99 -5.82 -0.27
N HIS A 353 5.10 -4.88 -0.59
CA HIS A 353 5.18 -3.50 -0.13
C HIS A 353 5.18 -3.43 1.40
N ASN A 354 4.25 -4.13 2.04
CA ASN A 354 4.15 -4.17 3.50
C ASN A 354 5.37 -4.82 4.15
N MET A 355 5.95 -5.87 3.55
CA MET A 355 7.22 -6.45 4.04
C MET A 355 8.34 -5.41 4.11
N LEU A 356 8.44 -4.51 3.12
CA LEU A 356 9.41 -3.41 3.15
C LEU A 356 9.08 -2.37 4.24
N ARG A 357 7.79 -2.09 4.49
CA ARG A 357 7.36 -1.20 5.58
C ARG A 357 7.68 -1.80 6.95
N TRP A 358 7.38 -3.09 7.14
CA TRP A 358 7.67 -3.79 8.39
C TRP A 358 9.18 -4.01 8.60
N LEU A 359 9.94 -4.24 7.54
CA LEU A 359 11.40 -4.22 7.62
C LEU A 359 11.92 -2.87 8.12
N SER A 360 11.31 -1.77 7.67
CA SER A 360 11.67 -0.42 8.12
C SER A 360 11.30 -0.19 9.59
N SER A 361 10.09 -0.52 10.01
CA SER A 361 9.59 -0.24 11.36
C SER A 361 10.14 -1.22 12.40
N LEU A 362 10.12 -2.53 12.12
CA LEU A 362 10.53 -3.57 13.07
C LEU A 362 12.04 -3.85 13.06
N GLY A 363 12.65 -3.78 11.86
CA GLY A 363 14.08 -4.08 11.69
C GLY A 363 14.97 -2.86 11.80
N LEU A 364 14.67 -1.80 11.05
CA LEU A 364 15.51 -0.58 11.02
C LEU A 364 15.15 0.42 12.12
N ASP A 365 14.10 0.17 12.89
CA ASP A 365 13.57 1.07 13.93
C ASP A 365 13.31 2.49 13.40
N HIS A 366 12.79 2.56 12.18
CA HIS A 366 12.54 3.82 11.51
C HIS A 366 11.04 4.10 11.45
N ARG A 367 10.64 5.22 12.04
CA ARG A 367 9.27 5.71 11.97
C ARG A 367 9.05 6.45 10.66
N GLY A 368 7.98 6.09 9.96
CA GLY A 368 7.61 6.69 8.67
C GLY A 368 8.07 5.89 7.45
N PRO A 369 7.60 6.28 6.26
CA PRO A 369 7.84 5.52 5.05
C PRO A 369 9.24 5.78 4.46
N ILE A 370 10.01 4.73 4.20
CA ILE A 370 11.21 4.78 3.37
C ILE A 370 10.86 4.20 2.01
N VAL A 371 11.16 4.91 0.93
CA VAL A 371 10.90 4.45 -0.44
C VAL A 371 11.58 3.11 -0.69
N ALA A 372 10.86 2.16 -1.31
CA ALA A 372 11.32 0.80 -1.60
C ALA A 372 12.69 0.77 -2.31
N LYS A 373 12.90 1.66 -3.27
CA LYS A 373 14.18 1.82 -3.97
C LYS A 373 15.35 2.11 -3.02
N THR A 374 15.12 2.90 -1.97
CA THR A 374 16.15 3.22 -0.97
C THR A 374 16.45 2.01 -0.10
N ILE A 375 15.43 1.30 0.37
CA ILE A 375 15.61 0.07 1.17
C ILE A 375 16.39 -0.97 0.35
N ARG A 376 16.02 -1.19 -0.90
CA ARG A 376 16.72 -2.13 -1.79
C ARG A 376 18.19 -1.79 -1.92
N ARG A 377 18.50 -0.57 -2.31
CA ARG A 377 19.90 -0.14 -2.53
C ARG A 377 20.75 -0.30 -1.28
N LYS A 378 20.22 0.02 -0.10
CA LYS A 378 20.99 0.01 1.14
C LYS A 378 21.08 -1.36 1.80
N PHE A 379 19.97 -2.12 1.76
CA PHE A 379 19.82 -3.28 2.62
C PHE A 379 19.53 -4.60 1.88
N ILE A 380 18.90 -4.58 0.67
CA ILE A 380 18.50 -5.81 -0.02
C ILE A 380 19.53 -6.25 -1.08
N THR A 381 19.92 -5.34 -1.97
CA THR A 381 20.82 -5.65 -3.10
C THR A 381 22.29 -5.68 -2.72
N VAL A 382 22.57 -6.01 -1.45
CA VAL A 382 23.93 -6.24 -0.98
C VAL A 382 24.46 -7.52 -1.61
N PRO A 383 25.59 -7.52 -2.34
CA PRO A 383 26.16 -8.75 -2.84
C PRO A 383 26.65 -9.61 -1.68
N GLY A 384 26.61 -10.92 -1.84
CA GLY A 384 27.05 -11.82 -0.81
C GLY A 384 27.62 -13.10 -1.34
N ARG A 385 28.22 -13.89 -0.47
CA ARG A 385 28.71 -15.22 -0.76
C ARG A 385 28.39 -16.16 0.39
N LEU A 386 27.75 -17.28 0.09
CA LEU A 386 27.38 -18.28 1.07
C LEU A 386 28.46 -19.36 1.14
N THR A 387 28.98 -19.63 2.33
CA THR A 387 29.92 -20.72 2.57
C THR A 387 29.38 -21.71 3.58
N HIS A 388 29.75 -22.96 3.42
CA HIS A 388 29.39 -24.03 4.33
C HIS A 388 30.64 -24.75 4.78
N ARG A 389 30.96 -24.71 6.08
CA ARG A 389 32.09 -25.42 6.68
C ARG A 389 31.64 -26.04 8.01
N SER A 390 32.02 -27.28 8.25
CA SER A 390 31.83 -27.96 9.54
C SER A 390 30.41 -27.83 10.09
N ARG A 391 29.38 -28.04 9.26
CA ARG A 391 27.95 -27.90 9.59
C ARG A 391 27.48 -26.45 9.90
N ARG A 392 28.34 -25.44 9.69
CA ARG A 392 27.97 -24.04 9.84
C ARG A 392 27.86 -23.37 8.48
N THR A 393 26.77 -22.66 8.29
CA THR A 393 26.56 -21.81 7.12
C THR A 393 26.90 -20.37 7.49
N ALA A 394 27.74 -19.71 6.69
CA ALA A 394 28.09 -18.31 6.88
C ALA A 394 27.78 -17.53 5.61
N LEU A 395 27.07 -16.42 5.78
CA LEU A 395 26.83 -15.43 4.73
C LEU A 395 27.90 -14.32 4.86
N HIS A 396 28.77 -14.22 3.87
CA HIS A 396 29.79 -13.19 3.80
C HIS A 396 29.26 -12.01 3.01
N LEU A 397 29.37 -10.82 3.58
CA LEU A 397 29.00 -9.54 2.99
C LEU A 397 30.26 -8.72 2.69
N PRO A 398 30.20 -7.72 1.79
CA PRO A 398 31.36 -6.89 1.45
C PRO A 398 31.91 -6.15 2.67
N THR A 399 33.22 -6.11 2.79
CA THR A 399 33.90 -5.21 3.73
C THR A 399 33.60 -3.76 3.38
N ALA A 400 33.55 -2.89 4.40
CA ALA A 400 33.29 -1.46 4.23
C ALA A 400 31.94 -1.13 3.54
N TRP A 401 30.93 -1.99 3.67
CA TRP A 401 29.58 -1.65 3.24
C TRP A 401 29.07 -0.44 4.02
N PRO A 402 28.63 0.66 3.37
CA PRO A 402 28.33 1.92 4.08
C PRO A 402 27.24 1.80 5.17
N TRP A 403 26.37 0.80 5.07
CA TRP A 403 25.26 0.55 5.98
C TRP A 403 25.41 -0.78 6.73
N ALA A 404 26.65 -1.24 6.94
CA ALA A 404 26.90 -2.55 7.58
C ALA A 404 26.39 -2.62 9.01
N THR A 405 26.57 -1.55 9.78
CA THR A 405 26.12 -1.46 11.18
C THR A 405 24.61 -1.54 11.28
N GLU A 406 23.91 -0.75 10.47
CA GLU A 406 22.44 -0.73 10.44
C GLU A 406 21.88 -2.06 9.92
N TRP A 407 22.55 -2.69 8.95
CA TRP A 407 22.17 -3.98 8.43
C TRP A 407 22.26 -5.07 9.51
N ALA A 408 23.39 -5.12 10.24
CA ALA A 408 23.59 -6.09 11.33
C ALA A 408 22.58 -5.89 12.46
N ALA A 409 22.39 -4.64 12.90
CA ALA A 409 21.40 -4.31 13.93
C ALA A 409 19.97 -4.67 13.49
N CYS A 410 19.63 -4.44 12.23
CA CYS A 410 18.34 -4.83 11.65
C CYS A 410 18.16 -6.36 11.72
N PHE A 411 19.17 -7.13 11.33
CA PHE A 411 19.11 -8.59 11.36
C PHE A 411 18.93 -9.13 12.78
N GLU A 412 19.68 -8.61 13.75
CA GLU A 412 19.56 -8.98 15.18
C GLU A 412 18.16 -8.65 15.73
N ARG A 413 17.61 -7.46 15.45
CA ARG A 413 16.24 -7.10 15.87
C ARG A 413 15.20 -8.04 15.28
N LEU A 414 15.29 -8.34 13.98
CA LEU A 414 14.36 -9.27 13.34
C LEU A 414 14.46 -10.69 13.94
N GLN A 415 15.68 -11.15 14.27
CA GLN A 415 15.87 -12.44 14.95
C GLN A 415 15.30 -12.47 16.36
N SER A 416 15.27 -11.34 17.06
CA SER A 416 14.72 -11.24 18.41
C SER A 416 13.19 -11.10 18.45
N LEU A 417 12.53 -10.85 17.34
CA LEU A 417 11.07 -10.80 17.28
C LEU A 417 10.47 -12.14 17.70
N PRO A 418 9.36 -12.15 18.44
CA PRO A 418 8.65 -13.39 18.75
C PRO A 418 8.18 -14.06 17.46
N LEU A 419 8.03 -15.38 17.50
CA LEU A 419 7.21 -16.06 16.50
C LEU A 419 5.76 -15.62 16.70
N ARG A 420 5.02 -15.54 15.62
CA ARG A 420 3.60 -15.27 15.71
C ARG A 420 2.92 -16.35 16.57
N THR A 421 2.23 -15.92 17.63
CA THR A 421 1.40 -16.79 18.49
C THR A 421 -0.03 -16.89 17.95
#